data_ef250d5d626bf39a44f6d1187db941fd
#
_entry.id   ef250d5d626bf39a44f6d1187db941fd
#
_cell.length_a   1.000
_cell.length_b   1.000
_cell.length_c   1.000
_cell.angle_alpha   90.00
_cell.angle_beta   90.00
_cell.angle_gamma   90.00
#
_symmetry.space_group_name_H-M   'P 1'
#
loop_
_entity.id
_entity.type
_entity.pdbx_description
1 polymer ?
#
loop_
_entity_poly.entity_id
_entity_poly.type
_entity_poly.pdbx_seq_one_letter_code
_entity_poly.pdbx_strand_id
1 'polypeptide(L)'
;MYNAHDASIGMQLSLVSRRMNREDFVKRIEIAAQGDHFDHIRELYTQMLRKQLERGNNGLIKTKYLTLTIEARDSKTARARFSRIVMDALNHFKVMGALAKELGGKEWLEMLHGILHPDGERFAFEWSWLAPSGLSVQDFIAPSSFRFGEARKFTMADKFCAVSFLQISAPEMDDRMLTELLDTDSGLLVSLHIRSMDQNEAIKTVKRKITDIDSMKIDAQKKAVREGFDMDIIPTDLATYAGEAKNILRDLQSRNERMFLMTFLVVNFSDSKQKLENDLLRAASVAQKYNCSLVRLDFQQEDGFVSALPLGVNRIKIQRGLTTSAVAVFVP
;
A
#
# COMPACT_ATOMS: atom_id res chain seq x y z
N MET A 1 0.61 -15.38 8.92
CA MET A 1 1.03 -14.05 9.40
C MET A 1 -0.16 -13.26 9.97
N TYR A 2 -1.17 -12.88 9.19
CA TYR A 2 -2.27 -12.00 9.64
C TYR A 2 -3.05 -12.55 10.84
N ASN A 3 -3.38 -13.83 10.86
CA ASN A 3 -4.15 -14.45 11.97
C ASN A 3 -3.38 -14.57 13.30
N ALA A 4 -2.07 -14.34 13.30
CA ALA A 4 -1.25 -14.37 14.51
C ALA A 4 -1.34 -13.07 15.32
N HIS A 5 -1.88 -11.99 14.74
CA HIS A 5 -1.94 -10.68 15.39
C HIS A 5 -3.34 -10.37 15.90
N ASP A 6 -3.41 -9.82 17.10
CA ASP A 6 -4.66 -9.36 17.70
C ASP A 6 -5.12 -7.99 17.11
N ALA A 7 -6.35 -7.58 17.42
CA ALA A 7 -6.93 -6.34 16.91
C ALA A 7 -6.19 -5.05 17.35
N SER A 8 -5.26 -5.16 18.32
CA SER A 8 -4.45 -4.03 18.81
C SER A 8 -3.20 -3.76 17.96
N ILE A 9 -2.91 -4.61 16.96
CA ILE A 9 -1.79 -4.46 16.06
C ILE A 9 -2.28 -3.92 14.73
N GLY A 10 -1.82 -2.72 14.38
CA GLY A 10 -1.98 -2.16 13.05
C GLY A 10 -0.81 -2.57 12.16
N MET A 11 -1.11 -2.89 10.91
CA MET A 11 -0.11 -3.21 9.88
C MET A 11 -0.28 -2.26 8.71
N GLN A 12 0.84 -1.76 8.20
CA GLN A 12 0.86 -1.01 6.95
C GLN A 12 1.91 -1.63 6.03
N LEU A 13 1.45 -2.11 4.89
CA LEU A 13 2.33 -2.55 3.81
C LEU A 13 2.50 -1.39 2.82
N SER A 14 3.73 -0.96 2.60
CA SER A 14 4.06 0.11 1.68
C SER A 14 4.97 -0.41 0.58
N LEU A 15 4.57 -0.20 -0.67
CA LEU A 15 5.34 -0.58 -1.86
C LEU A 15 5.71 0.71 -2.59
N VAL A 16 6.99 0.95 -2.69
CA VAL A 16 7.54 2.18 -3.27
C VAL A 16 8.21 1.84 -4.58
N SER A 17 7.72 2.44 -5.67
CA SER A 17 8.40 2.45 -6.96
C SER A 17 8.98 3.84 -7.18
N ARG A 18 10.31 3.97 -7.12
CA ARG A 18 11.01 5.25 -7.24
C ARG A 18 12.21 5.15 -8.18
N ARG A 19 12.60 6.26 -8.76
CA ARG A 19 13.85 6.33 -9.52
C ARG A 19 15.04 6.10 -8.60
N MET A 20 15.99 5.27 -9.04
CA MET A 20 17.27 5.14 -8.38
C MET A 20 18.16 6.33 -8.73
N ASN A 21 19.01 6.74 -7.78
CA ASN A 21 20.12 7.62 -8.12
C ASN A 21 20.99 6.92 -9.16
N ARG A 22 21.23 7.63 -10.30
CA ARG A 22 21.94 7.08 -11.46
C ARG A 22 23.36 6.63 -11.11
N GLU A 23 24.02 7.35 -10.21
CA GLU A 23 25.40 7.02 -9.79
C GLU A 23 25.48 5.75 -8.94
N ASP A 24 24.55 5.61 -7.97
CA ASP A 24 24.51 4.42 -7.11
C ASP A 24 24.11 3.17 -7.91
N PHE A 25 23.29 3.38 -8.93
CA PHE A 25 22.88 2.32 -9.83
C PHE A 25 24.03 1.84 -10.73
N VAL A 26 24.76 2.78 -11.35
CA VAL A 26 25.94 2.47 -12.17
C VAL A 26 26.96 1.68 -11.35
N LYS A 27 27.21 2.10 -10.10
CA LYS A 27 28.13 1.39 -9.19
C LYS A 27 27.71 -0.04 -8.88
N ARG A 28 26.40 -0.32 -8.81
CA ARG A 28 25.90 -1.67 -8.49
C ARG A 28 25.99 -2.65 -9.64
N ILE A 29 25.96 -2.16 -10.88
CA ILE A 29 26.06 -2.98 -12.09
C ILE A 29 27.48 -3.01 -12.69
N GLU A 30 28.35 -2.15 -12.22
CA GLU A 30 29.74 -2.09 -12.65
C GLU A 30 30.49 -3.33 -12.14
N ILE A 31 30.98 -4.12 -13.09
CA ILE A 31 31.85 -5.26 -12.77
C ILE A 31 33.26 -4.72 -12.69
N ALA A 32 33.81 -4.72 -11.47
CA ALA A 32 35.14 -4.22 -11.22
C ALA A 32 36.21 -4.96 -12.04
N ALA A 33 37.16 -4.21 -12.60
CA ALA A 33 38.34 -4.76 -13.28
C ALA A 33 39.16 -5.59 -12.28
N GLN A 34 39.65 -6.75 -12.71
CA GLN A 34 40.46 -7.65 -11.89
C GLN A 34 41.93 -7.66 -12.32
N GLY A 35 42.31 -6.89 -13.37
CA GLY A 35 43.67 -6.82 -13.91
C GLY A 35 44.04 -8.02 -14.78
N ASP A 36 43.06 -8.76 -15.28
CA ASP A 36 43.26 -9.91 -16.14
C ASP A 36 42.82 -9.62 -17.60
N HIS A 37 43.09 -10.54 -18.52
CA HIS A 37 42.76 -10.39 -19.94
C HIS A 37 41.26 -10.39 -20.25
N PHE A 38 40.37 -10.56 -19.24
CA PHE A 38 38.92 -10.49 -19.40
C PHE A 38 38.33 -9.13 -19.06
N ASP A 39 39.12 -8.16 -18.66
CA ASP A 39 38.61 -6.84 -18.24
C ASP A 39 37.83 -6.12 -19.35
N HIS A 40 38.22 -6.28 -20.61
CA HIS A 40 37.47 -5.76 -21.74
C HIS A 40 36.07 -6.40 -21.89
N ILE A 41 35.94 -7.67 -21.51
CA ILE A 41 34.63 -8.36 -21.52
C ILE A 41 33.77 -7.82 -20.40
N ARG A 42 34.32 -7.62 -19.21
CA ARG A 42 33.62 -7.01 -18.06
C ARG A 42 33.10 -5.62 -18.40
N GLU A 43 33.91 -4.82 -19.09
CA GLU A 43 33.50 -3.48 -19.53
C GLU A 43 32.39 -3.54 -20.58
N LEU A 44 32.50 -4.40 -21.60
CA LEU A 44 31.45 -4.60 -22.60
C LEU A 44 30.13 -5.08 -21.96
N TYR A 45 30.22 -6.01 -21.01
CA TYR A 45 29.07 -6.50 -20.31
C TYR A 45 28.41 -5.41 -19.43
N THR A 46 29.21 -4.60 -18.74
CA THR A 46 28.73 -3.44 -17.99
C THR A 46 28.03 -2.44 -18.91
N GLN A 47 28.60 -2.15 -20.09
CA GLN A 47 27.97 -1.28 -21.07
C GLN A 47 26.67 -1.86 -21.62
N MET A 48 26.61 -3.16 -21.86
CA MET A 48 25.37 -3.85 -22.25
C MET A 48 24.30 -3.73 -21.19
N LEU A 49 24.64 -3.96 -19.92
CA LEU A 49 23.71 -3.79 -18.78
C LEU A 49 23.21 -2.35 -18.69
N ARG A 50 24.08 -1.34 -18.83
CA ARG A 50 23.69 0.07 -18.86
C ARG A 50 22.67 0.36 -19.97
N LYS A 51 22.91 -0.15 -21.20
CA LYS A 51 21.98 0.01 -22.33
C LYS A 51 20.64 -0.72 -22.11
N GLN A 52 20.65 -1.91 -21.54
CA GLN A 52 19.42 -2.64 -21.22
C GLN A 52 18.57 -1.88 -20.20
N LEU A 53 19.19 -1.23 -19.23
CA LEU A 53 18.53 -0.45 -18.21
C LEU A 53 17.97 0.87 -18.72
N GLU A 54 18.66 1.49 -19.71
CA GLU A 54 18.12 2.65 -20.42
C GLU A 54 16.88 2.31 -21.26
N ARG A 55 16.72 1.05 -21.66
CA ARG A 55 15.59 0.55 -22.46
C ARG A 55 14.46 -0.08 -21.65
N GLY A 56 14.75 -0.55 -20.45
CA GLY A 56 13.78 -1.25 -19.58
C GLY A 56 13.58 -0.56 -18.24
N ASN A 57 12.35 -0.55 -17.74
CA ASN A 57 11.92 -0.07 -16.43
C ASN A 57 12.44 1.29 -15.96
N ASN A 58 12.90 2.16 -16.83
CA ASN A 58 13.31 3.56 -16.56
C ASN A 58 14.11 3.78 -15.26
N GLY A 59 14.87 2.79 -14.78
CA GLY A 59 15.64 2.86 -13.54
C GLY A 59 14.80 2.90 -12.26
N LEU A 60 13.58 2.37 -12.28
CA LEU A 60 12.73 2.28 -11.10
C LEU A 60 13.13 1.10 -10.21
N ILE A 61 13.29 1.36 -8.91
CA ILE A 61 13.46 0.34 -7.89
C ILE A 61 12.15 0.17 -7.15
N LYS A 62 11.78 -1.08 -6.96
CA LYS A 62 10.63 -1.48 -6.14
C LYS A 62 11.12 -1.93 -4.77
N THR A 63 10.70 -1.25 -3.74
CA THR A 63 11.02 -1.59 -2.35
C THR A 63 9.74 -1.81 -1.56
N LYS A 64 9.75 -2.79 -0.68
CA LYS A 64 8.62 -3.16 0.17
C LYS A 64 8.96 -2.86 1.62
N TYR A 65 8.03 -2.22 2.33
CA TYR A 65 8.16 -1.92 3.75
C TYR A 65 6.93 -2.42 4.50
N LEU A 66 7.17 -3.06 5.63
CA LEU A 66 6.11 -3.44 6.56
C LEU A 66 6.27 -2.59 7.83
N THR A 67 5.29 -1.75 8.11
CA THR A 67 5.22 -0.96 9.33
C THR A 67 4.21 -1.59 10.28
N LEU A 68 4.64 -1.86 11.50
CA LEU A 68 3.80 -2.41 12.56
C LEU A 68 3.56 -1.33 13.62
N THR A 69 2.33 -1.20 14.07
CA THR A 69 1.94 -0.27 15.13
C THR A 69 1.22 -1.02 16.23
N ILE A 70 1.45 -0.62 17.47
CA ILE A 70 0.75 -1.15 18.64
C ILE A 70 0.33 -0.01 19.57
N GLU A 71 -0.73 -0.23 20.30
CA GLU A 71 -1.12 0.61 21.43
C GLU A 71 -0.49 0.05 22.71
N ALA A 72 0.19 0.88 23.49
CA ALA A 72 0.81 0.52 24.75
C ALA A 72 0.71 1.67 25.76
N ARG A 73 0.66 1.33 27.05
CA ARG A 73 0.55 2.31 28.14
C ARG A 73 1.86 3.07 28.37
N ASP A 74 2.98 2.45 28.10
CA ASP A 74 4.33 2.99 28.32
C ASP A 74 5.33 2.40 27.33
N SER A 75 6.48 3.07 27.18
CA SER A 75 7.54 2.69 26.24
C SER A 75 8.23 1.36 26.58
N LYS A 76 8.28 0.98 27.87
CA LYS A 76 8.91 -0.28 28.31
C LYS A 76 8.06 -1.47 27.87
N THR A 77 6.75 -1.39 28.11
CA THR A 77 5.77 -2.40 27.66
C THR A 77 5.73 -2.47 26.14
N ALA A 78 5.76 -1.31 25.44
CA ALA A 78 5.81 -1.24 24.00
C ALA A 78 7.04 -1.97 23.45
N ARG A 79 8.22 -1.69 23.99
CA ARG A 79 9.47 -2.30 23.52
C ARG A 79 9.45 -3.82 23.63
N ALA A 80 9.07 -4.35 24.78
CA ALA A 80 8.98 -5.80 25.00
C ALA A 80 8.02 -6.48 24.02
N ARG A 81 6.86 -5.85 23.79
CA ARG A 81 5.83 -6.36 22.88
C ARG A 81 6.29 -6.27 21.42
N PHE A 82 6.91 -5.15 21.00
CA PHE A 82 7.46 -4.99 19.65
C PHE A 82 8.54 -6.02 19.34
N SER A 83 9.51 -6.22 20.25
CA SER A 83 10.57 -7.20 20.02
C SER A 83 10.03 -8.58 19.69
N ARG A 84 8.97 -9.02 20.38
CA ARG A 84 8.31 -10.30 20.10
C ARG A 84 7.65 -10.31 18.74
N ILE A 85 6.84 -9.27 18.41
CA ILE A 85 6.10 -9.16 17.15
C ILE A 85 7.07 -9.13 15.96
N VAL A 86 8.16 -8.36 16.09
CA VAL A 86 9.18 -8.26 15.03
C VAL A 86 9.88 -9.60 14.82
N MET A 87 10.27 -10.30 15.90
CA MET A 87 10.87 -11.64 15.77
C MET A 87 9.92 -12.63 15.09
N ASP A 88 8.65 -12.64 15.48
CA ASP A 88 7.65 -13.50 14.86
C ASP A 88 7.46 -13.17 13.37
N ALA A 89 7.41 -11.88 13.01
CA ALA A 89 7.31 -11.44 11.62
C ALA A 89 8.53 -11.85 10.80
N LEU A 90 9.74 -11.62 11.30
CA LEU A 90 10.99 -12.01 10.62
C LEU A 90 11.08 -13.53 10.41
N ASN A 91 10.65 -14.32 11.40
CA ASN A 91 10.59 -15.77 11.29
C ASN A 91 9.59 -16.22 10.21
N HIS A 92 8.42 -15.58 10.13
CA HIS A 92 7.44 -15.89 9.07
C HIS A 92 8.01 -15.59 7.67
N PHE A 93 8.68 -14.44 7.49
CA PHE A 93 9.34 -14.12 6.21
C PHE A 93 10.43 -15.14 5.88
N LYS A 94 11.25 -15.53 6.85
CA LYS A 94 12.28 -16.55 6.67
C LYS A 94 11.70 -17.90 6.23
N VAL A 95 10.58 -18.34 6.82
CA VAL A 95 9.88 -19.58 6.43
C VAL A 95 9.36 -19.48 5.00
N MET A 96 8.90 -18.31 4.57
CA MET A 96 8.48 -18.05 3.18
C MET A 96 9.64 -17.92 2.18
N GLY A 97 10.90 -17.98 2.63
CA GLY A 97 12.07 -17.78 1.79
C GLY A 97 12.36 -16.31 1.46
N ALA A 98 11.71 -15.36 2.12
CA ALA A 98 11.91 -13.94 1.92
C ALA A 98 12.91 -13.36 2.94
N LEU A 99 13.78 -12.44 2.47
CA LEU A 99 14.69 -11.71 3.33
C LEU A 99 14.00 -10.44 3.84
N ALA A 100 13.93 -10.30 5.15
CA ALA A 100 13.43 -9.10 5.80
C ALA A 100 14.42 -8.66 6.90
N LYS A 101 14.55 -7.35 7.10
CA LYS A 101 15.37 -6.78 8.17
C LYS A 101 14.63 -5.62 8.85
N GLU A 102 14.87 -5.45 10.12
CA GLU A 102 14.44 -4.26 10.86
C GLU A 102 15.25 -3.04 10.41
N LEU A 103 14.59 -1.90 10.19
CA LEU A 103 15.26 -0.66 9.83
C LEU A 103 15.75 0.06 11.10
N GLY A 104 17.01 0.45 11.11
CA GLY A 104 17.54 1.39 12.10
C GLY A 104 17.07 2.82 11.83
N GLY A 105 17.28 3.73 12.79
CA GLY A 105 16.81 5.11 12.68
C GLY A 105 17.31 5.84 11.42
N LYS A 106 18.59 5.68 11.05
CA LYS A 106 19.16 6.28 9.83
C LYS A 106 18.52 5.69 8.57
N GLU A 107 18.35 4.37 8.50
CA GLU A 107 17.73 3.68 7.36
C GLU A 107 16.26 4.07 7.21
N TRP A 108 15.56 4.30 8.33
CA TRP A 108 14.18 4.78 8.33
C TRP A 108 14.08 6.22 7.78
N LEU A 109 15.02 7.10 8.15
CA LEU A 109 15.10 8.46 7.59
C LEU A 109 15.45 8.42 6.10
N GLU A 110 16.37 7.56 5.67
CA GLU A 110 16.72 7.35 4.27
C GLU A 110 15.51 6.88 3.44
N MET A 111 14.71 5.97 4.01
CA MET A 111 13.46 5.53 3.39
C MET A 111 12.49 6.70 3.20
N LEU A 112 12.25 7.50 4.23
CA LEU A 112 11.35 8.66 4.15
C LEU A 112 11.87 9.71 3.16
N HIS A 113 13.17 10.04 3.23
CA HIS A 113 13.82 10.94 2.28
C HIS A 113 13.59 10.44 0.84
N GLY A 114 13.81 9.16 0.58
CA GLY A 114 13.63 8.60 -0.76
C GLY A 114 12.19 8.62 -1.29
N ILE A 115 11.18 8.65 -0.40
CA ILE A 115 9.77 8.85 -0.81
C ILE A 115 9.49 10.33 -1.08
N LEU A 116 10.05 11.22 -0.27
CA LEU A 116 9.86 12.65 -0.35
C LEU A 116 10.70 13.31 -1.46
N HIS A 117 11.73 12.60 -1.97
CA HIS A 117 12.59 13.00 -3.08
C HIS A 117 12.57 11.90 -4.17
N PRO A 118 11.46 11.78 -4.93
CA PRO A 118 11.25 10.66 -5.86
C PRO A 118 12.22 10.63 -7.06
N ASP A 119 12.97 11.71 -7.30
CA ASP A 119 14.03 11.77 -8.32
C ASP A 119 15.31 11.01 -7.96
N GLY A 120 15.37 10.43 -6.76
CA GLY A 120 16.53 9.68 -6.29
C GLY A 120 17.66 10.59 -5.80
N GLU A 121 17.33 11.74 -5.24
CA GLU A 121 18.30 12.59 -4.54
C GLU A 121 19.01 11.80 -3.44
N ARG A 122 20.31 12.03 -3.31
CA ARG A 122 21.13 11.30 -2.33
C ARG A 122 20.85 11.78 -0.92
N PHE A 123 20.50 10.86 -0.02
CA PHE A 123 20.36 11.14 1.39
C PHE A 123 21.73 11.30 2.05
N ALA A 124 22.02 12.50 2.56
CA ALA A 124 23.22 12.79 3.34
C ALA A 124 22.81 13.18 4.75
N PHE A 125 23.10 12.31 5.72
CA PHE A 125 22.76 12.53 7.12
C PHE A 125 23.69 11.75 8.04
N GLU A 126 24.17 12.43 9.11
CA GLU A 126 24.85 11.82 10.25
C GLU A 126 24.30 12.39 11.57
N TRP A 127 24.11 11.53 12.56
CA TRP A 127 23.60 11.94 13.88
C TRP A 127 24.43 13.03 14.56
N SER A 128 25.75 13.03 14.31
CA SER A 128 26.71 14.02 14.83
C SER A 128 26.44 15.43 14.29
N TRP A 129 25.70 15.59 13.20
CA TRP A 129 25.45 16.91 12.59
C TRP A 129 24.34 17.68 13.30
N LEU A 130 23.42 17.00 14.01
CA LEU A 130 22.27 17.65 14.63
C LEU A 130 22.66 18.69 15.69
N ALA A 131 23.50 18.31 16.63
CA ALA A 131 23.89 19.20 17.73
C ALA A 131 24.63 20.45 17.26
N PRO A 132 25.66 20.37 16.37
CA PRO A 132 26.39 21.54 15.90
C PRO A 132 25.62 22.43 14.96
N SER A 133 24.71 21.86 14.11
CA SER A 133 23.97 22.61 13.10
C SER A 133 22.72 23.31 13.65
N GLY A 134 22.19 22.87 14.79
CA GLY A 134 20.90 23.31 15.31
C GLY A 134 19.70 22.86 14.46
N LEU A 135 19.93 22.01 13.46
CA LEU A 135 18.89 21.46 12.59
C LEU A 135 18.18 20.27 13.28
N SER A 136 16.96 20.02 12.89
CA SER A 136 16.17 18.84 13.28
C SER A 136 16.31 17.74 12.22
N VAL A 137 15.91 16.52 12.56
CA VAL A 137 15.87 15.39 11.61
C VAL A 137 14.99 15.70 10.39
N GLN A 138 13.95 16.50 10.60
CA GLN A 138 12.99 16.88 9.56
C GLN A 138 13.65 17.72 8.46
N ASP A 139 14.61 18.57 8.81
CA ASP A 139 15.30 19.41 7.84
C ASP A 139 16.15 18.62 6.83
N PHE A 140 16.48 17.37 7.16
CA PHE A 140 17.23 16.47 6.27
C PHE A 140 16.34 15.60 5.38
N ILE A 141 15.07 15.45 5.71
CA ILE A 141 14.15 14.60 4.95
C ILE A 141 13.05 15.38 4.23
N ALA A 142 12.74 16.60 4.66
CA ALA A 142 11.64 17.39 4.08
C ALA A 142 11.99 17.86 2.66
N PRO A 143 11.04 17.80 1.72
CA PRO A 143 11.22 18.45 0.42
C PRO A 143 11.15 19.97 0.58
N SER A 144 11.60 20.70 -0.42
CA SER A 144 11.66 22.17 -0.39
C SER A 144 10.30 22.85 -0.17
N SER A 145 9.20 22.21 -0.57
CA SER A 145 7.84 22.75 -0.37
C SER A 145 6.75 21.70 -0.52
N PHE A 146 5.63 21.97 0.15
CA PHE A 146 4.35 21.31 -0.08
C PHE A 146 3.27 22.34 -0.40
N ARG A 147 2.37 22.03 -1.33
CA ARG A 147 1.22 22.86 -1.64
C ARG A 147 -0.02 22.01 -1.87
N PHE A 148 -0.96 22.03 -0.91
CA PHE A 148 -2.26 21.33 -0.94
C PHE A 148 -3.42 22.29 -1.30
N GLY A 149 -3.22 23.17 -2.28
CA GLY A 149 -4.21 24.19 -2.65
C GLY A 149 -5.28 23.71 -3.64
N GLU A 150 -5.13 22.54 -4.24
CA GLU A 150 -6.09 21.98 -5.21
C GLU A 150 -6.85 20.79 -4.59
N ALA A 151 -8.15 20.65 -4.91
CA ALA A 151 -8.99 19.61 -4.29
C ALA A 151 -8.52 18.16 -4.55
N ARG A 152 -7.95 17.89 -5.73
CA ARG A 152 -7.68 16.54 -6.24
C ARG A 152 -6.22 16.24 -6.52
N LYS A 153 -5.32 17.15 -6.21
CA LYS A 153 -3.86 17.02 -6.39
C LYS A 153 -3.11 17.99 -5.51
N PHE A 154 -1.82 17.76 -5.34
CA PHE A 154 -0.91 18.62 -4.62
C PHE A 154 0.44 18.70 -5.33
N THR A 155 1.31 19.60 -4.90
CA THR A 155 2.70 19.65 -5.35
C THR A 155 3.64 19.43 -4.18
N MET A 156 4.71 18.70 -4.44
CA MET A 156 5.80 18.41 -3.52
C MET A 156 7.10 18.74 -4.24
N ALA A 157 7.78 19.80 -3.80
CA ALA A 157 8.87 20.42 -4.55
C ALA A 157 8.41 20.77 -5.99
N ASP A 158 9.07 20.19 -6.99
CA ASP A 158 8.75 20.33 -8.41
C ASP A 158 7.79 19.24 -8.96
N LYS A 159 7.38 18.28 -8.11
CA LYS A 159 6.50 17.18 -8.53
C LYS A 159 5.02 17.49 -8.37
N PHE A 160 4.26 17.06 -9.35
CA PHE A 160 2.80 17.01 -9.30
C PHE A 160 2.38 15.65 -8.76
N CYS A 161 1.57 15.66 -7.71
CA CYS A 161 1.19 14.47 -6.97
C CYS A 161 -0.33 14.35 -6.83
N ALA A 162 -0.83 13.13 -6.76
CA ALA A 162 -2.22 12.87 -6.41
C ALA A 162 -2.36 11.57 -5.63
N VAL A 163 -3.25 11.57 -4.65
CA VAL A 163 -3.62 10.40 -3.87
C VAL A 163 -4.98 9.91 -4.31
N SER A 164 -5.05 8.61 -4.58
CA SER A 164 -6.28 7.87 -4.87
C SER A 164 -6.47 6.74 -3.88
N PHE A 165 -7.71 6.34 -3.62
CA PHE A 165 -8.00 5.11 -2.90
C PHE A 165 -8.56 4.05 -3.84
N LEU A 166 -8.31 2.78 -3.53
CA LEU A 166 -8.86 1.65 -4.28
C LEU A 166 -10.23 1.29 -3.73
N GLN A 167 -11.24 1.42 -4.56
CA GLN A 167 -12.57 0.88 -4.32
C GLN A 167 -12.65 -0.51 -4.93
N ILE A 168 -12.83 -1.52 -4.08
CA ILE A 168 -12.89 -2.92 -4.48
C ILE A 168 -14.35 -3.30 -4.71
N SER A 169 -14.72 -3.60 -5.94
CA SER A 169 -16.04 -4.12 -6.30
C SER A 169 -16.01 -5.62 -6.60
N ALA A 170 -14.82 -6.18 -6.83
CA ALA A 170 -14.65 -7.60 -7.07
C ALA A 170 -14.98 -8.43 -5.82
N PRO A 171 -15.64 -9.58 -5.96
CA PRO A 171 -15.87 -10.52 -4.87
C PRO A 171 -14.55 -11.21 -4.43
N GLU A 172 -13.66 -11.46 -5.37
CA GLU A 172 -12.33 -12.04 -5.15
C GLU A 172 -11.26 -11.11 -5.70
N MET A 173 -10.11 -11.09 -5.04
CA MET A 173 -8.97 -10.26 -5.43
C MET A 173 -7.92 -11.12 -6.14
N ASP A 174 -7.23 -10.52 -7.14
CA ASP A 174 -6.12 -11.15 -7.87
C ASP A 174 -4.81 -10.44 -7.48
N ASP A 175 -3.77 -11.20 -7.16
CA ASP A 175 -2.43 -10.70 -6.81
C ASP A 175 -1.74 -9.97 -7.97
N ARG A 176 -2.10 -10.31 -9.22
CA ARG A 176 -1.59 -9.68 -10.44
C ARG A 176 -1.91 -8.19 -10.50
N MET A 177 -3.03 -7.74 -9.92
CA MET A 177 -3.38 -6.32 -9.92
C MET A 177 -2.28 -5.47 -9.29
N LEU A 178 -1.76 -5.88 -8.13
CA LEU A 178 -0.70 -5.15 -7.44
C LEU A 178 0.61 -5.17 -8.26
N THR A 179 0.93 -6.29 -8.87
CA THR A 179 2.11 -6.44 -9.73
C THR A 179 2.00 -5.55 -10.96
N GLU A 180 0.88 -5.58 -11.69
CA GLU A 180 0.67 -4.74 -12.87
C GLU A 180 0.66 -3.24 -12.51
N LEU A 181 0.11 -2.87 -11.34
CA LEU A 181 0.12 -1.49 -10.88
C LEU A 181 1.56 -1.00 -10.61
N LEU A 182 2.40 -1.84 -10.01
CA LEU A 182 3.80 -1.54 -9.74
C LEU A 182 4.70 -1.63 -10.98
N ASP A 183 4.24 -2.28 -12.04
CA ASP A 183 4.96 -2.38 -13.32
C ASP A 183 4.74 -1.16 -14.23
N THR A 184 3.94 -0.19 -13.79
CA THR A 184 3.79 1.07 -14.52
C THR A 184 5.08 1.89 -14.48
N ASP A 185 5.42 2.55 -15.61
CA ASP A 185 6.62 3.39 -15.74
C ASP A 185 6.48 4.75 -15.04
N SER A 186 5.90 4.76 -13.84
CA SER A 186 5.66 5.98 -13.06
C SER A 186 6.15 5.84 -11.62
N GLY A 187 6.57 6.94 -11.01
CA GLY A 187 6.81 6.99 -9.57
C GLY A 187 5.50 6.71 -8.83
N LEU A 188 5.51 5.69 -7.98
CA LEU A 188 4.31 5.20 -7.31
C LEU A 188 4.60 4.80 -5.87
N LEU A 189 3.72 5.20 -4.97
CA LEU A 189 3.66 4.69 -3.61
C LEU A 189 2.29 4.03 -3.39
N VAL A 190 2.28 2.74 -3.17
CA VAL A 190 1.08 2.01 -2.76
C VAL A 190 1.17 1.76 -1.26
N SER A 191 0.10 2.05 -0.54
CA SER A 191 0.02 1.85 0.90
C SER A 191 -1.27 1.13 1.28
N LEU A 192 -1.13 0.00 1.98
CA LEU A 192 -2.22 -0.80 2.49
C LEU A 192 -2.21 -0.75 4.01
N HIS A 193 -3.19 -0.10 4.60
CA HIS A 193 -3.44 -0.20 6.04
C HIS A 193 -4.35 -1.37 6.30
N ILE A 194 -3.93 -2.26 7.19
CA ILE A 194 -4.63 -3.50 7.52
C ILE A 194 -4.77 -3.55 9.05
N ARG A 195 -6.00 -3.61 9.53
CA ARG A 195 -6.31 -3.74 10.96
C ARG A 195 -7.25 -4.91 11.17
N SER A 196 -6.88 -5.83 12.04
CA SER A 196 -7.75 -6.93 12.44
C SER A 196 -8.95 -6.40 13.22
N MET A 197 -10.13 -6.93 12.96
CA MET A 197 -11.34 -6.69 13.74
C MET A 197 -11.47 -7.78 14.80
N ASP A 198 -12.00 -7.42 15.99
CA ASP A 198 -12.38 -8.43 16.98
C ASP A 198 -13.39 -9.42 16.39
N GLN A 199 -13.23 -10.71 16.69
CA GLN A 199 -14.03 -11.77 16.07
C GLN A 199 -15.53 -11.64 16.38
N ASN A 200 -15.88 -11.26 17.61
CA ASN A 200 -17.28 -11.09 18.01
C ASN A 200 -17.88 -9.85 17.33
N GLU A 201 -17.10 -8.77 17.22
CA GLU A 201 -17.50 -7.55 16.54
C GLU A 201 -17.67 -7.80 15.02
N ALA A 202 -16.77 -8.56 14.40
CA ALA A 202 -16.87 -8.96 13.00
C ALA A 202 -18.16 -9.76 12.74
N ILE A 203 -18.42 -10.80 13.54
CA ILE A 203 -19.64 -11.62 13.44
C ILE A 203 -20.90 -10.75 13.62
N LYS A 204 -20.91 -9.84 14.61
CA LYS A 204 -22.03 -8.92 14.85
C LYS A 204 -22.25 -7.98 13.67
N THR A 205 -21.18 -7.47 13.08
CA THR A 205 -21.24 -6.58 11.92
C THR A 205 -21.80 -7.28 10.70
N VAL A 206 -21.34 -8.51 10.41
CA VAL A 206 -21.86 -9.29 9.27
C VAL A 206 -23.33 -9.68 9.48
N LYS A 207 -23.71 -10.09 10.70
CA LYS A 207 -25.12 -10.37 11.02
C LYS A 207 -26.02 -9.16 10.80
N ARG A 208 -25.57 -7.95 11.21
CA ARG A 208 -26.31 -6.72 10.96
C ARG A 208 -26.48 -6.48 9.46
N LYS A 209 -25.41 -6.64 8.66
CA LYS A 209 -25.50 -6.50 7.20
C LYS A 209 -26.45 -7.50 6.55
N ILE A 210 -26.50 -8.74 7.02
CA ILE A 210 -27.50 -9.74 6.56
C ILE A 210 -28.92 -9.24 6.85
N THR A 211 -29.17 -8.74 8.05
CA THR A 211 -30.47 -8.17 8.41
C THR A 211 -30.86 -6.97 7.54
N ASP A 212 -29.91 -6.07 7.24
CA ASP A 212 -30.12 -4.93 6.35
C ASP A 212 -30.51 -5.41 4.94
N ILE A 213 -29.78 -6.41 4.40
CA ILE A 213 -30.05 -6.99 3.07
C ILE A 213 -31.42 -7.68 3.06
N ASP A 214 -31.79 -8.44 4.10
CA ASP A 214 -33.09 -9.10 4.19
C ASP A 214 -34.21 -8.06 4.27
N SER A 215 -34.02 -6.94 4.96
CA SER A 215 -34.96 -5.81 4.96
C SER A 215 -35.11 -5.20 3.56
N MET A 216 -34.01 -4.97 2.83
CA MET A 216 -34.04 -4.48 1.45
C MET A 216 -34.77 -5.43 0.51
N LYS A 217 -34.63 -6.76 0.68
CA LYS A 217 -35.39 -7.77 -0.08
C LYS A 217 -36.88 -7.64 0.17
N ILE A 218 -37.31 -7.54 1.42
CA ILE A 218 -38.70 -7.38 1.80
C ILE A 218 -39.28 -6.10 1.16
N ASP A 219 -38.54 -5.00 1.19
CA ASP A 219 -38.99 -3.74 0.61
C ASP A 219 -39.08 -3.82 -0.93
N ALA A 220 -38.11 -4.48 -1.57
CA ALA A 220 -38.16 -4.74 -3.02
C ALA A 220 -39.37 -5.62 -3.41
N GLN A 221 -39.66 -6.67 -2.64
CA GLN A 221 -40.85 -7.53 -2.84
C GLN A 221 -42.14 -6.74 -2.65
N LYS A 222 -42.27 -5.93 -1.60
CA LYS A 222 -43.44 -5.06 -1.40
C LYS A 222 -43.63 -4.09 -2.57
N LYS A 223 -42.56 -3.54 -3.12
CA LYS A 223 -42.63 -2.66 -4.30
C LYS A 223 -43.08 -3.41 -5.55
N ALA A 224 -42.50 -4.60 -5.81
CA ALA A 224 -42.90 -5.45 -6.94
C ALA A 224 -44.42 -5.77 -6.91
N VAL A 225 -44.93 -6.17 -5.74
CA VAL A 225 -46.39 -6.46 -5.58
C VAL A 225 -47.23 -5.22 -5.82
N ARG A 226 -46.84 -4.03 -5.38
CA ARG A 226 -47.56 -2.77 -5.65
C ARG A 226 -47.58 -2.41 -7.15
N GLU A 227 -46.55 -2.80 -7.88
CA GLU A 227 -46.40 -2.58 -9.31
C GLU A 227 -47.03 -3.72 -10.15
N GLY A 228 -47.66 -4.73 -9.52
CA GLY A 228 -48.33 -5.84 -10.17
C GLY A 228 -47.40 -6.97 -10.65
N PHE A 229 -46.18 -7.00 -10.16
CA PHE A 229 -45.21 -8.08 -10.43
C PHE A 229 -45.27 -9.19 -9.36
N ASP A 230 -44.72 -10.35 -9.71
CA ASP A 230 -44.70 -11.51 -8.82
C ASP A 230 -43.76 -11.24 -7.60
N MET A 231 -44.16 -11.74 -6.42
CA MET A 231 -43.37 -11.62 -5.17
C MET A 231 -42.01 -12.30 -5.26
N ASP A 232 -41.79 -13.25 -6.16
CA ASP A 232 -40.54 -13.98 -6.30
C ASP A 232 -39.48 -13.22 -7.09
N ILE A 233 -39.82 -12.05 -7.66
CA ILE A 233 -38.87 -11.20 -8.37
C ILE A 233 -38.03 -10.41 -7.35
N ILE A 234 -36.94 -11.02 -6.89
CA ILE A 234 -35.89 -10.35 -6.09
C ILE A 234 -34.82 -9.84 -7.04
N PRO A 235 -34.35 -8.58 -6.91
CA PRO A 235 -33.18 -8.12 -7.65
C PRO A 235 -32.01 -9.07 -7.47
N THR A 236 -31.42 -9.54 -8.56
CA THR A 236 -30.36 -10.55 -8.59
C THR A 236 -29.19 -10.15 -7.68
N ASP A 237 -28.88 -8.86 -7.64
CA ASP A 237 -27.80 -8.30 -6.80
C ASP A 237 -28.05 -8.53 -5.32
N LEU A 238 -29.29 -8.32 -4.82
CA LEU A 238 -29.63 -8.55 -3.43
C LEU A 238 -29.58 -10.04 -3.05
N ALA A 239 -29.92 -10.93 -3.97
CA ALA A 239 -29.81 -12.37 -3.76
C ALA A 239 -28.34 -12.80 -3.64
N THR A 240 -27.48 -12.29 -4.52
CA THR A 240 -26.04 -12.53 -4.53
C THR A 240 -25.39 -12.01 -3.25
N TYR A 241 -25.61 -10.74 -2.88
CA TYR A 241 -25.06 -10.15 -1.65
C TYR A 241 -25.48 -10.87 -0.37
N ALA A 242 -26.72 -11.37 -0.33
CA ALA A 242 -27.18 -12.17 0.81
C ALA A 242 -26.44 -13.51 0.90
N GLY A 243 -26.20 -14.16 -0.24
CA GLY A 243 -25.43 -15.41 -0.32
C GLY A 243 -23.99 -15.20 0.16
N GLU A 244 -23.31 -14.19 -0.36
CA GLU A 244 -21.94 -13.82 0.02
C GLU A 244 -21.84 -13.49 1.51
N ALA A 245 -22.73 -12.65 2.06
CA ALA A 245 -22.73 -12.31 3.47
C ALA A 245 -22.92 -13.54 4.39
N LYS A 246 -23.79 -14.48 3.98
CA LYS A 246 -23.98 -15.74 4.71
C LYS A 246 -22.74 -16.66 4.62
N ASN A 247 -22.05 -16.68 3.49
CA ASN A 247 -20.80 -17.43 3.34
C ASN A 247 -19.71 -16.83 4.24
N ILE A 248 -19.52 -15.52 4.22
CA ILE A 248 -18.58 -14.82 5.12
C ILE A 248 -18.89 -15.14 6.58
N LEU A 249 -20.15 -15.11 6.98
CA LEU A 249 -20.55 -15.43 8.36
C LEU A 249 -20.17 -16.87 8.73
N ARG A 250 -20.42 -17.82 7.83
CA ARG A 250 -20.05 -19.23 8.02
C ARG A 250 -18.54 -19.39 8.18
N ASP A 251 -17.76 -18.73 7.33
CA ASP A 251 -16.30 -18.81 7.33
C ASP A 251 -15.71 -18.19 8.60
N LEU A 252 -16.27 -17.08 9.08
CA LEU A 252 -15.90 -16.47 10.36
C LEU A 252 -16.23 -17.37 11.58
N GLN A 253 -17.28 -18.20 11.49
CA GLN A 253 -17.71 -19.05 12.58
C GLN A 253 -17.07 -20.45 12.59
N SER A 254 -16.74 -20.99 11.40
CA SER A 254 -16.36 -22.40 11.25
C SER A 254 -14.94 -22.62 10.72
N ARG A 255 -14.36 -21.60 10.06
CA ARG A 255 -13.04 -21.71 9.44
C ARG A 255 -12.14 -20.67 10.04
N ASN A 256 -11.20 -20.83 10.72
CA ASN A 256 -10.23 -19.88 11.30
C ASN A 256 -9.98 -18.56 10.48
N GLU A 257 -11.05 -18.08 9.81
CA GLU A 257 -11.08 -16.83 9.08
C GLU A 257 -11.31 -15.66 10.03
N ARG A 258 -10.65 -14.54 9.77
CA ARG A 258 -10.83 -13.28 10.49
C ARG A 258 -11.25 -12.19 9.51
N MET A 259 -11.85 -11.13 10.05
CA MET A 259 -12.17 -9.93 9.28
C MET A 259 -11.13 -8.84 9.56
N PHE A 260 -10.72 -8.18 8.50
CA PHE A 260 -9.81 -7.06 8.52
C PHE A 260 -10.47 -5.84 7.90
N LEU A 261 -10.18 -4.68 8.44
CA LEU A 261 -10.48 -3.39 7.82
C LEU A 261 -9.25 -2.96 7.04
N MET A 262 -9.40 -2.71 5.75
CA MET A 262 -8.32 -2.32 4.86
C MET A 262 -8.61 -0.98 4.20
N THR A 263 -7.61 -0.09 4.21
CA THR A 263 -7.53 1.11 3.37
C THR A 263 -6.39 0.92 2.38
N PHE A 264 -6.68 1.03 1.09
CA PHE A 264 -5.68 0.91 0.02
C PHE A 264 -5.53 2.28 -0.65
N LEU A 265 -4.35 2.87 -0.55
CA LEU A 265 -4.01 4.18 -1.11
C LEU A 265 -2.95 4.04 -2.19
N VAL A 266 -3.05 4.87 -3.22
CA VAL A 266 -2.08 4.98 -4.30
C VAL A 266 -1.71 6.44 -4.46
N VAL A 267 -0.42 6.75 -4.35
CA VAL A 267 0.13 8.08 -4.62
C VAL A 267 0.91 8.02 -5.93
N ASN A 268 0.57 8.85 -6.87
CA ASN A 268 1.31 9.03 -8.11
C ASN A 268 2.17 10.29 -8.01
N PHE A 269 3.42 10.20 -8.49
CA PHE A 269 4.38 11.30 -8.58
C PHE A 269 4.77 11.50 -10.04
N SER A 270 4.67 12.72 -10.54
CA SER A 270 4.95 13.02 -11.96
C SER A 270 5.62 14.38 -12.15
N ASP A 271 6.40 14.53 -13.21
CA ASP A 271 7.16 15.75 -13.52
C ASP A 271 6.30 16.87 -14.11
N SER A 272 5.08 16.56 -14.57
CA SER A 272 4.15 17.54 -15.13
C SER A 272 2.70 17.16 -14.86
N LYS A 273 1.80 18.16 -14.90
CA LYS A 273 0.35 17.95 -14.74
C LYS A 273 -0.21 16.97 -15.77
N GLN A 274 0.24 17.10 -17.03
CA GLN A 274 -0.23 16.21 -18.12
C GLN A 274 0.22 14.77 -17.90
N LYS A 275 1.46 14.55 -17.48
CA LYS A 275 1.98 13.23 -17.16
C LYS A 275 1.25 12.63 -15.97
N LEU A 276 0.96 13.44 -14.93
CA LEU A 276 0.17 12.99 -13.78
C LEU A 276 -1.20 12.47 -14.20
N GLU A 277 -1.94 13.20 -15.05
CA GLU A 277 -3.24 12.75 -15.54
C GLU A 277 -3.13 11.44 -16.33
N ASN A 278 -2.11 11.30 -17.17
CA ASN A 278 -1.86 10.06 -17.92
C ASN A 278 -1.52 8.88 -16.99
N ASP A 279 -0.69 9.11 -15.99
CA ASP A 279 -0.29 8.07 -15.01
C ASP A 279 -1.49 7.63 -14.17
N LEU A 280 -2.36 8.57 -13.77
CA LEU A 280 -3.61 8.27 -13.07
C LEU A 280 -4.59 7.45 -13.92
N LEU A 281 -4.72 7.78 -15.22
CA LEU A 281 -5.56 7.01 -16.15
C LEU A 281 -5.03 5.59 -16.34
N ARG A 282 -3.72 5.41 -16.47
CA ARG A 282 -3.08 4.09 -16.55
C ARG A 282 -3.34 3.25 -15.30
N ALA A 283 -3.11 3.84 -14.11
CA ALA A 283 -3.37 3.15 -12.86
C ALA A 283 -4.85 2.79 -12.69
N ALA A 284 -5.77 3.68 -13.08
CA ALA A 284 -7.20 3.41 -13.08
C ALA A 284 -7.59 2.27 -14.06
N SER A 285 -6.97 2.23 -15.24
CA SER A 285 -7.20 1.16 -16.22
C SER A 285 -6.75 -0.21 -15.70
N VAL A 286 -5.61 -0.25 -14.99
CA VAL A 286 -5.16 -1.49 -14.32
C VAL A 286 -6.19 -1.93 -13.28
N ALA A 287 -6.66 -1.04 -12.42
CA ALA A 287 -7.66 -1.37 -11.42
C ALA A 287 -8.98 -1.88 -12.04
N GLN A 288 -9.45 -1.23 -13.11
CA GLN A 288 -10.67 -1.63 -13.83
C GLN A 288 -10.61 -3.04 -14.41
N LYS A 289 -9.45 -3.47 -14.91
CA LYS A 289 -9.22 -4.83 -15.40
C LYS A 289 -9.54 -5.90 -14.34
N TYR A 290 -9.40 -5.55 -13.06
CA TYR A 290 -9.65 -6.42 -11.92
C TYR A 290 -10.95 -6.08 -11.16
N ASN A 291 -11.93 -5.45 -11.83
CA ASN A 291 -13.17 -5.02 -11.23
C ASN A 291 -13.01 -4.14 -9.98
N CYS A 292 -11.98 -3.30 -10.00
CA CYS A 292 -11.72 -2.29 -8.98
C CYS A 292 -11.72 -0.90 -9.62
N SER A 293 -11.84 0.13 -8.80
CA SER A 293 -11.77 1.52 -9.25
C SER A 293 -10.79 2.31 -8.40
N LEU A 294 -9.87 3.04 -9.02
CA LEU A 294 -9.05 4.03 -8.34
C LEU A 294 -9.77 5.37 -8.37
N VAL A 295 -10.19 5.83 -7.20
CA VAL A 295 -10.91 7.08 -7.01
C VAL A 295 -10.02 8.09 -6.31
N ARG A 296 -9.83 9.27 -6.92
CA ARG A 296 -9.04 10.35 -6.29
C ARG A 296 -9.72 10.82 -5.00
N LEU A 297 -8.91 11.12 -4.00
CA LEU A 297 -9.39 11.75 -2.78
C LEU A 297 -9.70 13.23 -3.07
N ASP A 298 -10.95 13.65 -2.83
CA ASP A 298 -11.37 15.04 -2.98
C ASP A 298 -11.22 15.74 -1.63
N PHE A 299 -10.48 16.87 -1.61
CA PHE A 299 -10.17 17.69 -0.42
C PHE A 299 -9.46 16.95 0.73
N GLN A 300 -8.96 15.74 0.49
CA GLN A 300 -8.24 14.91 1.47
C GLN A 300 -6.86 14.49 0.97
N GLN A 301 -6.25 15.29 0.09
CA GLN A 301 -4.95 14.96 -0.50
C GLN A 301 -3.83 14.94 0.55
N GLU A 302 -3.83 15.89 1.50
CA GLU A 302 -2.87 15.92 2.61
C GLU A 302 -3.03 14.71 3.53
N ASP A 303 -4.26 14.46 4.02
CA ASP A 303 -4.53 13.31 4.88
C ASP A 303 -4.22 11.98 4.18
N GLY A 304 -4.55 11.89 2.89
CA GLY A 304 -4.21 10.74 2.06
C GLY A 304 -2.72 10.53 1.92
N PHE A 305 -1.95 11.60 1.66
CA PHE A 305 -0.50 11.52 1.54
C PHE A 305 0.17 11.12 2.86
N VAL A 306 -0.19 11.77 3.98
CA VAL A 306 0.31 11.41 5.31
C VAL A 306 -0.01 9.95 5.63
N SER A 307 -1.22 9.48 5.29
CA SER A 307 -1.60 8.07 5.47
C SER A 307 -0.81 7.13 4.56
N ALA A 308 -0.41 7.56 3.38
CA ALA A 308 0.36 6.73 2.46
C ALA A 308 1.82 6.54 2.90
N LEU A 309 2.40 7.51 3.63
CA LEU A 309 3.76 7.38 4.16
C LEU A 309 3.84 6.19 5.14
N PRO A 310 4.95 5.42 5.15
CA PRO A 310 5.11 4.24 6.00
C PRO A 310 5.33 4.60 7.48
N LEU A 311 4.36 5.33 8.05
CA LEU A 311 4.35 5.82 9.43
C LEU A 311 3.38 5.04 10.34
N GLY A 312 2.60 4.12 9.77
CA GLY A 312 1.56 3.38 10.50
C GLY A 312 0.34 4.21 10.90
N VAL A 313 0.20 5.42 10.36
CA VAL A 313 -0.91 6.35 10.66
C VAL A 313 -1.88 6.37 9.49
N ASN A 314 -3.16 6.10 9.75
CA ASN A 314 -4.23 6.21 8.75
C ASN A 314 -5.24 7.29 9.17
N ARG A 315 -5.29 8.40 8.41
CA ARG A 315 -6.26 9.48 8.59
C ARG A 315 -7.50 9.32 7.69
N ILE A 316 -7.43 8.39 6.72
CA ILE A 316 -8.51 8.13 5.77
C ILE A 316 -9.51 7.14 6.36
N LYS A 317 -10.78 7.55 6.44
CA LYS A 317 -11.85 6.73 7.01
C LYS A 317 -12.48 5.73 6.03
N ILE A 318 -12.05 5.76 4.76
CA ILE A 318 -12.54 4.83 3.74
C ILE A 318 -11.89 3.47 3.99
N GLN A 319 -12.70 2.50 4.39
CA GLN A 319 -12.22 1.16 4.74
C GLN A 319 -13.10 0.10 4.10
N ARG A 320 -12.50 -0.99 3.64
CA ARG A 320 -13.17 -2.20 3.17
C ARG A 320 -12.95 -3.34 4.14
N GLY A 321 -14.04 -4.01 4.53
CA GLY A 321 -13.97 -5.27 5.27
C GLY A 321 -13.57 -6.41 4.33
N LEU A 322 -12.52 -7.14 4.67
CA LEU A 322 -12.00 -8.28 3.91
C LEU A 322 -11.72 -9.45 4.86
N THR A 323 -11.85 -10.68 4.37
CA THR A 323 -11.47 -11.90 5.09
C THR A 323 -9.97 -12.14 5.04
N THR A 324 -9.44 -13.07 5.85
CA THR A 324 -8.02 -13.45 5.85
C THR A 324 -7.56 -13.86 4.46
N SER A 325 -8.35 -14.68 3.76
CA SER A 325 -8.04 -15.15 2.41
C SER A 325 -7.92 -14.01 1.41
N ALA A 326 -8.83 -13.04 1.46
CA ALA A 326 -8.81 -11.88 0.59
C ALA A 326 -7.63 -10.93 0.87
N VAL A 327 -7.26 -10.74 2.15
CA VAL A 327 -6.10 -9.90 2.53
C VAL A 327 -4.78 -10.60 2.17
N ALA A 328 -4.72 -11.94 2.23
CA ALA A 328 -3.52 -12.71 1.93
C ALA A 328 -3.02 -12.52 0.49
N VAL A 329 -3.89 -12.16 -0.45
CA VAL A 329 -3.56 -11.84 -1.84
C VAL A 329 -2.58 -10.65 -1.94
N PHE A 330 -2.60 -9.73 -0.99
CA PHE A 330 -1.72 -8.54 -0.99
C PHE A 330 -0.37 -8.78 -0.29
N VAL A 331 -0.12 -9.97 0.21
CA VAL A 331 1.22 -10.33 0.75
C VAL A 331 2.10 -10.70 -0.43
N PRO A 332 3.15 -9.94 -0.68
CA PRO A 332 4.07 -10.23 -1.77
C PRO A 332 4.98 -11.40 -1.44
#